data_d8492759accacf11b81e8ec5d279b5b8
#
_entry.id   d8492759accacf11b81e8ec5d279b5b8
#
_cell.length_a   1.000
_cell.length_b   1.000
_cell.length_c   1.000
_cell.angle_alpha   90.00
_cell.angle_beta   90.00
_cell.angle_gamma   90.00
#
_symmetry.space_group_name_H-M   'P 1'
#
loop_
_entity.id
_entity.type
_entity.pdbx_description
1 polymer ?
#
loop_
_entity_poly.entity_id
_entity_poly.type
_entity_poly.pdbx_seq_one_letter_code
_entity_poly.pdbx_strand_id
1 'polypeptide(L)'
;MTMVTIRGTTTPRATPRAVSVSRRGAARGGRFVVDLARGRPRTRAMMHGDARDGEDVGERAVTVGENASRSVGRRELAKRAMAFAVTAAAVTSGERAKAFDFGSGSIESSFWEQIDLPLEPGVILLDIAFTGENSQHGFLLGTRQTVLETRDGGKTWDERDLSGLLDEDVNYRFNSISFKGDEGWIIGKPAVLLHTTDGGANWERVGLSPRLPGAPVLITATGDNGQAEMVTDEGAIYFTKDAARNWKAAVEETVSATLNRTVSSGITGASYYTGTFSTIARNDKGEYLGLSSRGNFYMTWAPGQAYWQPRNRTSARRVQSMGWRPDGGIWELTRGGGIYLSNDTGLPEEDSDFTEARIGSRGFGLLDLGFTPSGKTFWTVGGSGSVFYSTDGGKKWKRDRGTDNVAANLYTVKFQNDRQGFVLGNDGVLLRYIGK
;
A
#
# COMPACT_ATOMS: atom_id res chain seq x y z
N MET A 1 -24.15 21.00 -61.17
CA MET A 1 -23.29 21.38 -62.28
C MET A 1 -22.31 22.42 -61.74
N THR A 2 -21.11 22.07 -61.45
CA THR A 2 -19.88 22.77 -61.61
C THR A 2 -18.78 21.97 -60.85
N MET A 3 -17.99 21.19 -61.60
CA MET A 3 -16.76 20.52 -61.16
C MET A 3 -15.72 21.57 -60.91
N VAL A 4 -14.99 21.43 -59.76
CA VAL A 4 -13.69 22.09 -59.61
C VAL A 4 -12.64 21.01 -59.37
N THR A 5 -11.77 20.86 -60.35
CA THR A 5 -10.59 20.02 -60.37
C THR A 5 -9.46 20.76 -59.69
N ILE A 6 -8.84 20.17 -58.66
CA ILE A 6 -7.58 20.66 -58.08
C ILE A 6 -6.46 19.65 -58.40
N ARG A 7 -5.48 20.12 -59.17
CA ARG A 7 -4.25 19.40 -59.55
C ARG A 7 -3.33 19.24 -58.33
N GLY A 8 -2.76 18.05 -58.23
CA GLY A 8 -1.69 17.73 -57.28
C GLY A 8 -0.35 18.30 -57.76
N THR A 9 0.41 18.83 -56.82
CA THR A 9 1.84 19.12 -56.98
C THR A 9 2.64 18.16 -56.13
N THR A 10 3.42 17.33 -56.82
CA THR A 10 4.41 16.41 -56.24
C THR A 10 5.68 17.20 -55.92
N THR A 11 6.16 17.13 -54.72
CA THR A 11 7.51 17.54 -54.28
C THR A 11 8.39 16.33 -54.01
N PRO A 12 9.68 16.38 -54.38
CA PRO A 12 10.51 15.18 -54.42
C PRO A 12 11.14 14.80 -53.08
N ARG A 13 11.26 13.51 -52.93
CA ARG A 13 11.85 12.73 -51.85
C ARG A 13 13.36 13.00 -51.76
N ALA A 14 13.83 13.50 -50.61
CA ALA A 14 15.26 13.61 -50.29
C ALA A 14 15.79 12.28 -49.76
N THR A 15 16.83 11.74 -50.37
CA THR A 15 17.60 10.58 -49.94
C THR A 15 18.58 10.95 -48.85
N PRO A 16 18.80 10.09 -47.83
CA PRO A 16 19.81 10.35 -46.80
C PRO A 16 21.22 10.02 -47.33
N ARG A 17 22.11 10.96 -47.14
CA ARG A 17 23.54 10.89 -47.42
C ARG A 17 24.23 9.98 -46.42
N ALA A 18 24.94 8.97 -46.93
CA ALA A 18 25.83 8.12 -46.15
C ALA A 18 27.06 8.93 -45.69
N VAL A 19 27.34 8.90 -44.39
CA VAL A 19 28.59 9.41 -43.81
C VAL A 19 29.59 8.27 -43.73
N SER A 20 30.63 8.33 -44.52
CA SER A 20 31.77 7.41 -44.48
C SER A 20 32.68 7.79 -43.32
N VAL A 21 32.90 6.86 -42.37
CA VAL A 21 33.94 6.97 -41.34
C VAL A 21 35.22 6.33 -41.85
N SER A 22 36.24 7.16 -42.07
CA SER A 22 37.60 6.79 -42.42
C SER A 22 38.34 6.20 -41.21
N ARG A 23 38.81 4.98 -41.36
CA ARG A 23 39.80 4.36 -40.47
C ARG A 23 41.21 4.79 -40.86
N ARG A 24 41.96 5.38 -39.93
CA ARG A 24 43.45 5.35 -39.82
C ARG A 24 43.74 5.69 -38.33
N GLY A 25 44.49 4.97 -37.61
CA GLY A 25 45.77 4.39 -37.69
C GLY A 25 46.18 3.71 -36.38
N ALA A 26 47.14 2.87 -36.54
CA ALA A 26 47.62 1.80 -35.72
C ALA A 26 48.45 2.19 -34.49
N ALA A 27 48.48 1.25 -33.58
CA ALA A 27 49.63 0.75 -32.80
C ALA A 27 50.13 1.56 -31.59
N ARG A 28 49.96 0.96 -30.41
CA ARG A 28 51.14 0.43 -29.63
C ARG A 28 50.62 -0.30 -28.42
N GLY A 29 51.07 -1.55 -28.26
CA GLY A 29 50.83 -2.42 -27.16
C GLY A 29 51.53 -1.96 -25.87
N GLY A 30 50.88 -2.15 -24.77
CA GLY A 30 51.43 -2.10 -23.43
C GLY A 30 50.88 -3.28 -22.67
N ARG A 31 51.65 -4.35 -22.60
CA ARG A 31 51.45 -5.47 -21.65
C ARG A 31 51.71 -4.96 -20.25
N PHE A 32 50.68 -4.92 -19.40
CA PHE A 32 50.87 -4.87 -17.96
C PHE A 32 50.88 -6.32 -17.43
N VAL A 33 52.06 -6.76 -16.99
CA VAL A 33 52.27 -7.98 -16.22
C VAL A 33 51.97 -7.60 -14.77
N VAL A 34 50.94 -8.21 -14.18
CA VAL A 34 50.72 -8.11 -12.73
C VAL A 34 51.39 -9.32 -12.08
N ASP A 35 52.44 -9.05 -11.34
CA ASP A 35 53.21 -10.00 -10.54
C ASP A 35 52.42 -10.37 -9.28
N LEU A 36 52.10 -11.66 -9.14
CA LEU A 36 51.44 -12.24 -7.98
C LEU A 36 52.49 -12.57 -6.91
N ALA A 37 52.72 -11.61 -6.02
CA ALA A 37 53.54 -11.90 -4.82
C ALA A 37 52.66 -12.53 -3.72
N ARG A 38 52.92 -13.80 -3.45
CA ARG A 38 52.44 -14.55 -2.28
C ARG A 38 53.03 -14.00 -1.00
N GLY A 39 52.24 -13.49 -0.07
CA GLY A 39 52.66 -13.14 1.28
C GLY A 39 51.67 -13.68 2.32
N ARG A 40 52.05 -14.78 2.98
CA ARG A 40 51.40 -15.27 4.22
C ARG A 40 51.87 -14.43 5.39
N PRO A 41 51.01 -13.95 6.30
CA PRO A 41 51.50 -13.52 7.61
C PRO A 41 51.48 -14.68 8.62
N ARG A 42 52.61 -14.78 9.31
CA ARG A 42 52.89 -15.67 10.44
C ARG A 42 52.14 -15.18 11.68
N THR A 43 51.49 -16.11 12.35
CA THR A 43 51.15 -16.07 13.78
C THR A 43 52.39 -15.87 14.65
N ARG A 44 52.34 -14.93 15.59
CA ARG A 44 53.24 -14.87 16.72
C ARG A 44 52.46 -14.64 18.01
N ALA A 45 52.35 -15.71 18.78
CA ALA A 45 51.95 -15.66 20.18
C ALA A 45 53.11 -15.02 20.99
N MET A 46 52.79 -14.19 21.96
CA MET A 46 53.62 -13.92 23.11
C MET A 46 52.78 -13.90 24.36
N MET A 47 53.05 -14.90 25.19
CA MET A 47 52.77 -14.94 26.64
C MET A 47 53.76 -14.05 27.38
N HIS A 48 53.30 -13.50 28.48
CA HIS A 48 53.91 -13.27 29.80
C HIS A 48 53.16 -12.12 30.44
N GLY A 49 52.61 -12.14 31.64
CA GLY A 49 53.00 -12.85 32.86
C GLY A 49 52.84 -11.85 33.99
N ASP A 50 52.34 -12.39 35.09
CA ASP A 50 52.41 -11.94 36.49
C ASP A 50 51.39 -10.89 36.98
N ALA A 51 50.43 -11.34 37.80
CA ALA A 51 50.41 -11.78 39.20
C ALA A 51 50.27 -10.67 40.25
N ARG A 52 49.32 -10.92 41.19
CA ARG A 52 49.11 -10.36 42.56
C ARG A 52 48.19 -9.14 42.62
N ASP A 53 47.20 -9.10 43.46
CA ASP A 53 46.82 -9.65 44.76
C ASP A 53 45.27 -9.52 44.84
N GLY A 54 44.53 -10.37 45.29
CA GLY A 54 44.00 -10.82 46.51
C GLY A 54 43.11 -9.82 47.24
N GLU A 55 41.80 -10.01 47.26
CA GLU A 55 41.01 -9.82 48.48
C GLU A 55 39.69 -10.56 48.35
N ASP A 56 39.51 -11.37 49.35
CA ASP A 56 38.45 -12.24 49.74
C ASP A 56 37.24 -11.43 50.27
N VAL A 57 36.02 -11.60 49.72
CA VAL A 57 34.78 -11.23 50.43
C VAL A 57 33.64 -12.17 50.04
N GLY A 58 33.41 -13.15 50.90
CA GLY A 58 32.07 -13.45 51.41
C GLY A 58 31.05 -14.05 50.46
N GLU A 59 31.07 -15.36 50.35
CA GLU A 59 29.91 -16.21 50.03
C GLU A 59 28.74 -15.91 51.00
N ARG A 60 27.67 -15.28 50.54
CA ARG A 60 26.38 -15.32 51.22
C ARG A 60 25.42 -16.19 50.40
N ALA A 61 25.25 -17.40 50.86
CA ALA A 61 24.18 -18.30 50.52
C ALA A 61 22.83 -17.63 50.81
N VAL A 62 22.05 -17.37 49.79
CA VAL A 62 20.62 -17.02 49.93
C VAL A 62 19.85 -18.31 49.83
N THR A 63 19.40 -18.78 50.97
CA THR A 63 18.40 -19.84 51.11
C THR A 63 17.12 -19.46 50.39
N VAL A 64 16.76 -20.28 49.40
CA VAL A 64 15.46 -20.22 48.73
C VAL A 64 14.39 -20.74 49.73
N GLY A 65 13.59 -19.83 50.24
CA GLY A 65 12.38 -20.20 51.01
C GLY A 65 11.32 -20.75 50.06
N GLU A 66 10.95 -22.00 50.30
CA GLU A 66 9.76 -22.63 49.77
C GLU A 66 8.53 -21.83 50.21
N ASN A 67 7.94 -21.05 49.33
CA ASN A 67 6.59 -20.53 49.50
C ASN A 67 5.61 -21.43 48.77
N ALA A 68 4.84 -22.13 49.59
CA ALA A 68 3.74 -22.97 49.23
C ALA A 68 2.82 -22.34 48.18
N SER A 69 2.71 -22.95 47.04
CA SER A 69 1.67 -22.68 46.04
C SER A 69 0.33 -23.12 46.63
N ARG A 70 -0.46 -22.15 47.11
CA ARG A 70 -1.90 -22.37 47.33
C ARG A 70 -2.55 -22.51 45.97
N SER A 71 -2.86 -23.73 45.58
CA SER A 71 -3.78 -24.07 44.52
C SER A 71 -5.16 -23.49 44.83
N VAL A 72 -5.51 -22.37 44.22
CA VAL A 72 -6.90 -21.90 44.21
C VAL A 72 -7.69 -22.89 43.37
N GLY A 73 -8.53 -23.64 44.05
CA GLY A 73 -9.25 -24.75 43.46
C GLY A 73 -10.18 -24.29 42.33
N ARG A 74 -10.20 -25.07 41.26
CA ARG A 74 -11.10 -24.94 40.08
C ARG A 74 -12.59 -24.73 40.41
N ARG A 75 -13.00 -24.91 41.66
CA ARG A 75 -14.38 -24.70 42.13
C ARG A 75 -14.73 -23.23 42.43
N GLU A 76 -13.78 -22.37 42.73
CA GLU A 76 -14.03 -20.93 42.94
C GLU A 76 -14.12 -20.12 41.64
N LEU A 77 -13.44 -20.54 40.60
CA LEU A 77 -13.59 -19.94 39.25
C LEU A 77 -14.93 -20.27 38.59
N ALA A 78 -15.49 -21.46 38.90
CA ALA A 78 -16.82 -21.85 38.41
C ALA A 78 -17.97 -21.09 39.11
N LYS A 79 -17.79 -20.63 40.37
CA LYS A 79 -18.82 -19.84 41.07
C LYS A 79 -18.86 -18.37 40.64
N ARG A 80 -17.78 -17.81 40.11
CA ARG A 80 -17.78 -16.44 39.55
C ARG A 80 -18.27 -16.38 38.10
N ALA A 81 -18.27 -17.49 37.37
CA ALA A 81 -18.84 -17.59 36.04
C ALA A 81 -20.38 -17.81 36.03
N MET A 82 -20.99 -18.16 37.16
CA MET A 82 -22.45 -18.38 37.25
C MET A 82 -23.27 -17.18 37.75
N ALA A 83 -22.65 -16.03 38.01
CA ALA A 83 -23.35 -14.83 38.45
C ALA A 83 -23.71 -13.86 37.29
N PHE A 84 -23.44 -14.23 36.03
CA PHE A 84 -23.80 -13.42 34.85
C PHE A 84 -24.79 -14.10 33.89
N ALA A 85 -25.43 -15.17 34.32
CA ALA A 85 -26.37 -15.92 33.47
C ALA A 85 -27.72 -16.09 34.20
N VAL A 86 -28.41 -15.01 34.53
CA VAL A 86 -29.87 -15.01 34.69
C VAL A 86 -30.40 -13.59 34.50
N THR A 87 -30.68 -13.21 33.26
CA THR A 87 -31.83 -12.40 32.83
C THR A 87 -31.91 -12.45 31.30
N ALA A 88 -32.18 -13.65 30.80
CA ALA A 88 -32.73 -13.77 29.43
C ALA A 88 -34.16 -14.26 29.65
N ALA A 89 -35.06 -13.34 29.91
CA ALA A 89 -36.50 -13.56 29.83
C ALA A 89 -37.03 -12.79 28.62
N ALA A 90 -37.42 -13.57 27.60
CA ALA A 90 -38.46 -13.28 26.61
C ALA A 90 -38.69 -11.78 26.26
N VAL A 91 -38.18 -11.36 25.12
CA VAL A 91 -38.80 -10.31 24.33
C VAL A 91 -39.05 -10.88 22.95
N THR A 92 -40.32 -11.03 22.69
CA THR A 92 -40.94 -11.39 21.40
C THR A 92 -40.70 -10.26 20.38
N SER A 93 -40.33 -10.67 19.19
CA SER A 93 -40.60 -10.02 17.88
C SER A 93 -40.35 -8.51 17.75
N GLY A 94 -39.32 -8.14 16.98
CA GLY A 94 -39.39 -6.96 16.14
C GLY A 94 -38.56 -5.74 16.52
N GLU A 95 -37.48 -5.86 17.26
CA GLU A 95 -36.50 -4.77 17.36
C GLU A 95 -35.16 -5.26 16.82
N ARG A 96 -34.75 -4.65 15.69
CA ARG A 96 -33.36 -4.71 15.21
C ARG A 96 -32.46 -4.36 16.39
N ALA A 97 -31.51 -5.23 16.69
CA ALA A 97 -30.48 -4.96 17.68
C ALA A 97 -29.85 -3.60 17.36
N LYS A 98 -30.08 -2.62 18.23
CA LYS A 98 -29.33 -1.36 18.15
C LYS A 98 -27.88 -1.70 18.38
N ALA A 99 -27.05 -1.43 17.38
CA ALA A 99 -25.61 -1.47 17.50
C ALA A 99 -25.20 -0.70 18.76
N PHE A 100 -24.29 -1.27 19.55
CA PHE A 100 -23.75 -0.58 20.70
C PHE A 100 -23.09 0.70 20.22
N ASP A 101 -23.68 1.84 20.60
CA ASP A 101 -23.12 3.16 20.36
C ASP A 101 -21.85 3.31 21.20
N PHE A 102 -20.69 2.99 20.62
CA PHE A 102 -19.40 3.40 21.14
C PHE A 102 -19.22 4.87 20.80
N GLY A 103 -19.94 5.75 21.49
CA GLY A 103 -19.70 7.19 21.52
C GLY A 103 -19.35 7.78 20.17
N SER A 104 -20.24 7.71 19.20
CA SER A 104 -20.15 8.51 17.99
C SER A 104 -20.39 9.97 18.37
N GLY A 105 -19.32 10.61 18.82
CA GLY A 105 -19.32 12.06 18.89
C GLY A 105 -19.68 12.55 17.48
N SER A 106 -20.78 13.27 17.35
CA SER A 106 -21.22 13.80 16.06
C SER A 106 -20.06 14.54 15.41
N ILE A 107 -19.72 14.17 14.16
CA ILE A 107 -18.73 14.88 13.37
C ILE A 107 -19.29 16.26 13.05
N GLU A 108 -18.52 17.31 13.40
CA GLU A 108 -18.86 18.71 13.10
C GLU A 108 -18.07 19.25 11.90
N SER A 109 -17.59 18.38 11.02
CA SER A 109 -16.85 18.76 9.83
C SER A 109 -17.76 19.38 8.79
N SER A 110 -17.27 20.44 8.12
CA SER A 110 -17.92 21.02 6.94
C SER A 110 -17.67 20.21 5.66
N PHE A 111 -16.73 19.27 5.71
CA PHE A 111 -16.25 18.52 4.55
C PHE A 111 -16.60 17.04 4.59
N TRP A 112 -16.76 16.48 5.78
CA TRP A 112 -16.95 15.05 5.97
C TRP A 112 -18.15 14.75 6.84
N GLU A 113 -18.86 13.69 6.52
CA GLU A 113 -19.84 13.07 7.40
C GLU A 113 -19.45 11.63 7.67
N GLN A 114 -19.74 11.11 8.85
CA GLN A 114 -19.55 9.71 9.18
C GLN A 114 -20.78 8.92 8.71
N ILE A 115 -20.51 7.80 8.05
CA ILE A 115 -21.54 6.87 7.58
C ILE A 115 -21.61 5.69 8.54
N ASP A 116 -22.82 5.39 9.02
CA ASP A 116 -23.06 4.19 9.80
C ASP A 116 -23.05 2.96 8.90
N LEU A 117 -22.21 2.00 9.21
CA LEU A 117 -22.07 0.75 8.46
C LEU A 117 -22.65 -0.43 9.24
N PRO A 118 -23.26 -1.42 8.56
CA PRO A 118 -23.76 -2.64 9.20
C PRO A 118 -22.63 -3.61 9.52
N LEU A 119 -21.67 -3.20 10.34
CA LEU A 119 -20.44 -3.96 10.61
C LEU A 119 -20.25 -4.23 12.09
N GLU A 120 -19.67 -5.39 12.39
CA GLU A 120 -19.18 -5.72 13.72
C GLU A 120 -17.92 -4.90 14.07
N PRO A 121 -17.72 -4.56 15.36
CA PRO A 121 -16.52 -3.88 15.82
C PRO A 121 -15.23 -4.62 15.45
N GLY A 122 -14.16 -3.86 15.14
CA GLY A 122 -12.85 -4.40 14.82
C GLY A 122 -12.64 -4.74 13.35
N VAL A 123 -13.57 -4.38 12.46
CA VAL A 123 -13.35 -4.41 11.02
C VAL A 123 -12.49 -3.23 10.61
N ILE A 124 -11.46 -3.47 9.83
CA ILE A 124 -10.63 -2.43 9.19
C ILE A 124 -11.07 -2.32 7.74
N LEU A 125 -11.46 -1.13 7.33
CA LEU A 125 -11.77 -0.82 5.93
C LEU A 125 -10.47 -0.69 5.13
N LEU A 126 -10.41 -1.33 3.95
CA LEU A 126 -9.16 -1.48 3.20
C LEU A 126 -9.16 -0.80 1.83
N ASP A 127 -10.24 -0.96 1.06
CA ASP A 127 -10.34 -0.35 -0.28
C ASP A 127 -11.79 -0.09 -0.67
N ILE A 128 -11.99 0.83 -1.62
CA ILE A 128 -13.30 1.23 -2.13
C ILE A 128 -13.18 1.51 -3.64
N ALA A 129 -14.15 1.04 -4.42
CA ALA A 129 -14.25 1.36 -5.83
C ALA A 129 -15.71 1.45 -6.28
N PHE A 130 -15.95 2.24 -7.34
CA PHE A 130 -17.25 2.42 -7.96
C PHE A 130 -17.23 1.82 -9.36
N THR A 131 -18.39 1.32 -9.82
CA THR A 131 -18.54 0.64 -11.10
C THR A 131 -18.72 1.65 -12.23
N GLY A 132 -18.03 1.42 -13.36
CA GLY A 132 -18.18 2.22 -14.57
C GLY A 132 -17.98 3.71 -14.37
N GLU A 133 -18.71 4.51 -15.15
CA GLU A 133 -18.81 5.95 -14.98
C GLU A 133 -19.87 6.35 -13.93
N ASN A 134 -20.62 5.36 -13.43
CA ASN A 134 -21.70 5.58 -12.46
C ASN A 134 -21.14 5.62 -11.03
N SER A 135 -20.96 6.82 -10.52
CA SER A 135 -20.52 7.06 -9.16
C SER A 135 -21.56 6.70 -8.07
N GLN A 136 -22.70 6.10 -8.42
CA GLN A 136 -23.74 5.70 -7.47
C GLN A 136 -23.55 4.26 -6.98
N HIS A 137 -23.08 3.37 -7.84
CA HIS A 137 -22.90 1.96 -7.51
C HIS A 137 -21.43 1.66 -7.20
N GLY A 138 -21.16 1.07 -6.05
CA GLY A 138 -19.78 0.78 -5.61
C GLY A 138 -19.69 -0.23 -4.50
N PHE A 139 -18.46 -0.62 -4.19
CA PHE A 139 -18.12 -1.64 -3.19
C PHE A 139 -17.04 -1.13 -2.25
N LEU A 140 -17.18 -1.51 -0.97
CA LEU A 140 -16.27 -1.21 0.10
C LEU A 140 -15.75 -2.53 0.69
N LEU A 141 -14.44 -2.65 0.78
CA LEU A 141 -13.77 -3.85 1.24
C LEU A 141 -13.16 -3.70 2.62
N GLY A 142 -13.06 -4.81 3.35
CA GLY A 142 -12.44 -4.82 4.66
C GLY A 142 -11.80 -6.15 5.06
N THR A 143 -11.35 -6.18 6.30
CA THR A 143 -10.94 -7.40 6.99
C THR A 143 -12.17 -8.27 7.30
N ARG A 144 -11.95 -9.54 7.71
CA ARG A 144 -13.03 -10.48 8.08
C ARG A 144 -14.02 -10.73 6.94
N GLN A 145 -13.53 -10.81 5.71
CA GLN A 145 -14.35 -11.07 4.51
C GLN A 145 -15.39 -9.98 4.21
N THR A 146 -15.24 -8.80 4.79
CA THR A 146 -16.20 -7.71 4.62
C THR A 146 -16.24 -7.24 3.17
N VAL A 147 -17.42 -7.27 2.58
CA VAL A 147 -17.79 -6.61 1.34
C VAL A 147 -19.11 -5.90 1.55
N LEU A 148 -19.15 -4.60 1.37
CA LEU A 148 -20.36 -3.81 1.39
C LEU A 148 -20.63 -3.25 -0.01
N GLU A 149 -21.91 -3.11 -0.36
CA GLU A 149 -22.38 -2.58 -1.62
C GLU A 149 -23.20 -1.31 -1.37
N THR A 150 -22.99 -0.28 -2.17
CA THR A 150 -23.80 0.93 -2.22
C THR A 150 -24.41 1.14 -3.59
N ARG A 151 -25.61 1.72 -3.64
CA ARG A 151 -26.30 2.09 -4.89
C ARG A 151 -26.72 3.56 -4.92
N ASP A 152 -26.27 4.35 -3.94
CA ASP A 152 -26.62 5.76 -3.75
C ASP A 152 -25.41 6.69 -3.58
N GLY A 153 -24.24 6.23 -4.06
CA GLY A 153 -23.00 6.99 -4.01
C GLY A 153 -22.34 6.99 -2.64
N GLY A 154 -22.56 5.94 -1.86
CA GLY A 154 -21.93 5.75 -0.55
C GLY A 154 -22.64 6.42 0.61
N LYS A 155 -23.93 6.78 0.44
CA LYS A 155 -24.75 7.30 1.56
C LYS A 155 -25.26 6.17 2.45
N THR A 156 -25.63 5.06 1.83
CA THR A 156 -26.01 3.83 2.53
C THR A 156 -25.26 2.64 1.97
N TRP A 157 -25.04 1.63 2.81
CA TRP A 157 -24.29 0.43 2.49
C TRP A 157 -24.99 -0.80 3.01
N ASP A 158 -25.12 -1.81 2.18
CA ASP A 158 -25.65 -3.11 2.51
C ASP A 158 -24.55 -4.16 2.45
N GLU A 159 -24.63 -5.19 3.30
CA GLU A 159 -23.69 -6.30 3.28
C GLU A 159 -23.87 -7.14 2.03
N ARG A 160 -22.75 -7.43 1.35
CA ARG A 160 -22.70 -8.33 0.20
C ARG A 160 -22.05 -9.64 0.59
N ASP A 161 -22.83 -10.69 0.73
CA ASP A 161 -22.33 -12.01 1.05
C ASP A 161 -21.67 -12.67 -0.16
N LEU A 162 -20.38 -12.94 -0.05
CA LEU A 162 -19.58 -13.70 -1.01
C LEU A 162 -19.00 -14.98 -0.41
N SER A 163 -19.47 -15.41 0.76
CA SER A 163 -18.96 -16.58 1.49
C SER A 163 -19.03 -17.87 0.66
N GLY A 164 -20.05 -18.01 -0.18
CA GLY A 164 -20.20 -19.16 -1.07
C GLY A 164 -19.09 -19.32 -2.13
N LEU A 165 -18.25 -18.30 -2.32
CA LEU A 165 -17.07 -18.31 -3.21
C LEU A 165 -15.76 -18.58 -2.49
N LEU A 166 -15.79 -18.66 -1.14
CA LEU A 166 -14.61 -18.70 -0.28
C LEU A 166 -14.49 -20.06 0.43
N ASP A 167 -13.31 -20.35 0.94
CA ASP A 167 -13.09 -21.53 1.76
C ASP A 167 -13.61 -21.26 3.18
N GLU A 168 -14.45 -22.16 3.73
CA GLU A 168 -15.19 -21.96 5.00
C GLU A 168 -14.28 -21.72 6.21
N ASP A 169 -13.12 -22.37 6.25
CA ASP A 169 -12.18 -22.30 7.37
C ASP A 169 -11.14 -21.16 7.25
N VAL A 170 -11.24 -20.31 6.22
CA VAL A 170 -10.23 -19.29 5.92
C VAL A 170 -10.77 -17.90 6.13
N ASN A 171 -10.14 -17.16 7.03
CA ASN A 171 -10.49 -15.75 7.25
C ASN A 171 -9.76 -14.84 6.25
N TYR A 172 -10.41 -14.55 5.15
CA TYR A 172 -9.89 -13.64 4.13
C TYR A 172 -9.99 -12.18 4.55
N ARG A 173 -9.03 -11.37 4.11
CA ARG A 173 -9.16 -9.93 4.03
C ARG A 173 -9.07 -9.50 2.58
N PHE A 174 -9.95 -8.66 2.11
CA PHE A 174 -9.94 -8.17 0.74
C PHE A 174 -9.11 -6.88 0.68
N ASN A 175 -8.00 -6.93 -0.07
CA ASN A 175 -7.00 -5.86 -0.04
C ASN A 175 -7.24 -4.77 -1.08
N SER A 176 -7.76 -5.13 -2.26
CA SER A 176 -7.90 -4.19 -3.36
C SER A 176 -9.07 -4.58 -4.26
N ILE A 177 -9.77 -3.57 -4.77
CA ILE A 177 -10.84 -3.69 -5.75
C ILE A 177 -10.63 -2.67 -6.87
N SER A 178 -10.91 -3.07 -8.10
CA SER A 178 -10.83 -2.18 -9.26
C SER A 178 -11.90 -2.51 -10.28
N PHE A 179 -12.49 -1.46 -10.87
CA PHE A 179 -13.45 -1.58 -11.96
C PHE A 179 -12.98 -0.81 -13.20
N LYS A 180 -13.34 -1.33 -14.36
CA LYS A 180 -13.31 -0.64 -15.65
C LYS A 180 -14.58 -0.97 -16.38
N GLY A 181 -15.49 -0.01 -16.52
CA GLY A 181 -16.87 -0.31 -16.94
C GLY A 181 -17.52 -1.27 -15.94
N ASP A 182 -18.13 -2.33 -16.45
CA ASP A 182 -18.74 -3.40 -15.65
C ASP A 182 -17.78 -4.52 -15.29
N GLU A 183 -16.54 -4.48 -15.81
CA GLU A 183 -15.48 -5.41 -15.49
C GLU A 183 -14.89 -5.07 -14.13
N GLY A 184 -14.91 -6.01 -13.18
CA GLY A 184 -14.45 -5.77 -11.82
C GLY A 184 -13.65 -6.92 -11.23
N TRP A 185 -12.72 -6.59 -10.36
CA TRP A 185 -11.77 -7.52 -9.76
C TRP A 185 -11.59 -7.23 -8.28
N ILE A 186 -11.56 -8.28 -7.46
CA ILE A 186 -11.21 -8.21 -6.04
C ILE A 186 -10.06 -9.18 -5.76
N ILE A 187 -9.06 -8.74 -5.01
CA ILE A 187 -8.01 -9.61 -4.48
C ILE A 187 -7.92 -9.53 -2.97
N GLY A 188 -7.35 -10.57 -2.38
CA GLY A 188 -7.20 -10.64 -0.93
C GLY A 188 -6.09 -11.54 -0.43
N LYS A 189 -6.02 -11.64 0.90
CA LYS A 189 -5.06 -12.46 1.64
C LYS A 189 -5.79 -13.33 2.68
N PRO A 190 -5.56 -14.63 2.76
CA PRO A 190 -4.74 -15.43 1.82
C PRO A 190 -5.11 -15.21 0.36
N ALA A 191 -4.24 -15.67 -0.58
CA ALA A 191 -4.40 -15.38 -2.00
C ALA A 191 -5.78 -15.81 -2.51
N VAL A 192 -6.58 -14.85 -2.91
CA VAL A 192 -7.91 -15.01 -3.50
C VAL A 192 -8.08 -13.97 -4.59
N LEU A 193 -8.76 -14.37 -5.67
CA LEU A 193 -9.13 -13.52 -6.79
C LEU A 193 -10.59 -13.75 -7.12
N LEU A 194 -11.37 -12.69 -7.11
CA LEU A 194 -12.77 -12.68 -7.56
C LEU A 194 -12.89 -11.76 -8.77
N HIS A 195 -13.78 -12.13 -9.69
CA HIS A 195 -14.01 -11.47 -10.94
C HIS A 195 -15.50 -11.28 -11.20
N THR A 196 -15.87 -10.19 -11.82
CA THR A 196 -17.22 -9.88 -12.30
C THR A 196 -17.16 -9.23 -13.66
N THR A 197 -18.17 -9.46 -14.50
CA THR A 197 -18.37 -8.83 -15.81
C THR A 197 -19.67 -8.06 -15.91
N ASP A 198 -20.40 -7.94 -14.81
CA ASP A 198 -21.74 -7.33 -14.74
C ASP A 198 -21.87 -6.26 -13.64
N GLY A 199 -20.78 -5.54 -13.38
CA GLY A 199 -20.76 -4.47 -12.39
C GLY A 199 -20.86 -4.96 -10.94
N GLY A 200 -20.54 -6.24 -10.67
CA GLY A 200 -20.61 -6.82 -9.35
C GLY A 200 -21.96 -7.43 -8.98
N ALA A 201 -22.89 -7.54 -9.94
CA ALA A 201 -24.15 -8.25 -9.70
C ALA A 201 -23.88 -9.73 -9.42
N ASN A 202 -22.95 -10.34 -10.15
CA ASN A 202 -22.46 -11.68 -9.92
C ASN A 202 -20.92 -11.66 -9.83
N TRP A 203 -20.41 -12.47 -8.91
CA TRP A 203 -18.96 -12.66 -8.72
C TRP A 203 -18.62 -14.14 -8.93
N GLU A 204 -17.46 -14.41 -9.50
CA GLU A 204 -16.88 -15.74 -9.60
C GLU A 204 -15.49 -15.78 -8.96
N ARG A 205 -15.12 -16.92 -8.39
CA ARG A 205 -13.75 -17.14 -7.90
C ARG A 205 -12.87 -17.64 -9.03
N VAL A 206 -11.77 -16.97 -9.26
CA VAL A 206 -10.76 -17.36 -10.25
C VAL A 206 -9.58 -18.02 -9.53
N GLY A 207 -9.13 -19.17 -10.04
CA GLY A 207 -8.00 -19.89 -9.48
C GLY A 207 -6.69 -19.12 -9.66
N LEU A 208 -5.93 -18.97 -8.57
CA LEU A 208 -4.56 -18.47 -8.60
C LEU A 208 -3.57 -19.62 -8.49
N SER A 209 -2.40 -19.46 -9.12
CA SER A 209 -1.33 -20.46 -9.01
C SER A 209 -0.84 -20.58 -7.57
N PRO A 210 -0.70 -21.78 -7.00
CA PRO A 210 -0.10 -21.97 -5.68
C PRO A 210 1.39 -21.59 -5.64
N ARG A 211 2.01 -21.35 -6.81
CA ARG A 211 3.40 -20.88 -6.95
C ARG A 211 3.49 -19.37 -7.15
N LEU A 212 2.40 -18.62 -6.92
CA LEU A 212 2.42 -17.17 -7.01
C LEU A 212 3.44 -16.62 -5.99
N PRO A 213 4.45 -15.83 -6.42
CA PRO A 213 5.41 -15.22 -5.52
C PRO A 213 4.72 -14.16 -4.67
N GLY A 214 4.68 -14.36 -3.36
CA GLY A 214 4.04 -13.45 -2.42
C GLY A 214 2.50 -13.49 -2.44
N ALA A 215 1.88 -12.53 -1.79
CA ALA A 215 0.43 -12.37 -1.75
C ALA A 215 -0.03 -11.21 -2.66
N PRO A 216 -1.18 -11.34 -3.35
CA PRO A 216 -1.74 -10.23 -4.12
C PRO A 216 -2.07 -9.04 -3.21
N VAL A 217 -1.65 -7.82 -3.61
CA VAL A 217 -1.88 -6.59 -2.83
C VAL A 217 -2.53 -5.47 -3.62
N LEU A 218 -2.35 -5.43 -4.93
CA LEU A 218 -2.98 -4.47 -5.83
C LEU A 218 -3.51 -5.17 -7.07
N ILE A 219 -4.75 -4.87 -7.43
CA ILE A 219 -5.38 -5.24 -8.71
C ILE A 219 -5.84 -3.99 -9.42
N THR A 220 -5.67 -3.93 -10.73
CA THR A 220 -6.16 -2.84 -11.57
C THR A 220 -6.85 -3.41 -12.79
N ALA A 221 -8.13 -3.12 -12.97
CA ALA A 221 -8.84 -3.34 -14.21
C ALA A 221 -8.28 -2.39 -15.27
N THR A 222 -7.68 -2.90 -16.34
CA THR A 222 -7.00 -2.08 -17.35
C THR A 222 -7.79 -1.90 -18.63
N GLY A 223 -8.83 -2.68 -18.81
CA GLY A 223 -9.73 -2.61 -19.94
C GLY A 223 -10.94 -3.51 -19.75
N ASP A 224 -11.89 -3.39 -20.67
CA ASP A 224 -13.04 -4.27 -20.76
C ASP A 224 -12.59 -5.66 -21.25
N ASN A 225 -13.44 -6.66 -21.11
CA ASN A 225 -13.19 -8.01 -21.60
C ASN A 225 -12.06 -8.79 -20.90
N GLY A 226 -12.00 -8.73 -19.58
CA GLY A 226 -11.11 -9.55 -18.79
C GLY A 226 -9.66 -9.08 -18.76
N GLN A 227 -9.41 -7.79 -18.87
CA GLN A 227 -8.07 -7.22 -18.79
C GLN A 227 -7.77 -6.68 -17.39
N ALA A 228 -6.71 -7.19 -16.78
CA ALA A 228 -6.27 -6.72 -15.46
C ALA A 228 -4.76 -6.84 -15.28
N GLU A 229 -4.24 -6.02 -14.37
CA GLU A 229 -2.88 -6.13 -13.82
C GLU A 229 -2.96 -6.42 -12.33
N MET A 230 -2.17 -7.39 -11.87
CA MET A 230 -2.08 -7.80 -10.47
C MET A 230 -0.64 -7.69 -9.98
N VAL A 231 -0.44 -7.09 -8.81
CA VAL A 231 0.88 -6.98 -8.19
C VAL A 231 0.87 -7.66 -6.84
N THR A 232 1.94 -8.40 -6.54
CA THR A 232 2.13 -9.08 -5.26
C THR A 232 3.01 -8.25 -4.32
N ASP A 233 2.95 -8.57 -3.02
CA ASP A 233 3.79 -7.92 -2.00
C ASP A 233 5.29 -8.22 -2.17
N GLU A 234 5.67 -9.22 -2.96
CA GLU A 234 7.05 -9.49 -3.36
C GLU A 234 7.46 -8.76 -4.65
N GLY A 235 6.56 -7.96 -5.24
CA GLY A 235 6.84 -7.13 -6.42
C GLY A 235 6.70 -7.86 -7.76
N ALA A 236 6.11 -9.04 -7.80
CA ALA A 236 5.77 -9.67 -9.06
C ALA A 236 4.57 -8.93 -9.69
N ILE A 237 4.69 -8.58 -10.97
CA ILE A 237 3.65 -7.90 -11.76
C ILE A 237 3.16 -8.88 -12.82
N TYR A 238 1.87 -9.14 -12.82
CA TYR A 238 1.21 -10.00 -13.79
C TYR A 238 0.11 -9.24 -14.51
N PHE A 239 -0.09 -9.56 -15.77
CA PHE A 239 -1.23 -9.07 -16.53
C PHE A 239 -1.98 -10.23 -17.20
N THR A 240 -3.30 -10.06 -17.35
CA THR A 240 -4.19 -10.92 -18.09
C THR A 240 -4.94 -10.12 -19.16
N LYS A 241 -5.40 -10.82 -20.20
CA LYS A 241 -6.25 -10.27 -21.27
C LYS A 241 -7.43 -11.20 -21.59
N ASP A 242 -7.64 -12.21 -20.78
CA ASP A 242 -8.57 -13.29 -21.06
C ASP A 242 -9.34 -13.75 -19.79
N ALA A 243 -9.72 -12.79 -18.96
CA ALA A 243 -10.44 -13.04 -17.70
C ALA A 243 -9.68 -13.97 -16.76
N ALA A 244 -8.39 -13.70 -16.61
CA ALA A 244 -7.46 -14.43 -15.74
C ALA A 244 -7.30 -15.94 -16.07
N ARG A 245 -7.73 -16.41 -17.25
CA ARG A 245 -7.44 -17.77 -17.72
C ARG A 245 -5.95 -17.98 -17.89
N ASN A 246 -5.25 -16.94 -18.31
CA ASN A 246 -3.79 -16.91 -18.40
C ASN A 246 -3.23 -15.62 -17.82
N TRP A 247 -2.17 -15.76 -17.01
CA TRP A 247 -1.41 -14.64 -16.50
C TRP A 247 -0.01 -14.64 -17.11
N LYS A 248 0.43 -13.48 -17.55
CA LYS A 248 1.79 -13.26 -18.06
C LYS A 248 2.54 -12.33 -17.12
N ALA A 249 3.73 -12.74 -16.71
CA ALA A 249 4.60 -11.89 -15.91
C ALA A 249 5.10 -10.70 -16.75
N ALA A 250 5.05 -9.50 -16.15
CA ALA A 250 5.60 -8.27 -16.72
C ALA A 250 7.05 -8.05 -16.25
N VAL A 251 7.41 -8.60 -15.10
CA VAL A 251 8.79 -8.62 -14.58
C VAL A 251 9.26 -10.06 -14.43
N GLU A 252 10.51 -10.32 -14.78
CA GLU A 252 11.12 -11.64 -14.65
C GLU A 252 11.55 -11.91 -13.21
N GLU A 253 12.17 -10.92 -12.60
CA GLU A 253 12.61 -10.91 -11.20
C GLU A 253 12.40 -9.51 -10.62
N THR A 254 12.07 -9.42 -9.34
CA THR A 254 11.90 -8.12 -8.69
C THR A 254 13.11 -7.24 -8.87
N VAL A 255 14.30 -7.84 -8.88
CA VAL A 255 15.57 -7.14 -9.09
C VAL A 255 16.58 -7.98 -9.82
N SER A 256 17.39 -7.35 -10.64
CA SER A 256 18.54 -7.99 -11.29
C SER A 256 19.47 -8.67 -10.25
N ALA A 257 19.78 -9.92 -10.46
CA ALA A 257 20.71 -10.68 -9.61
C ALA A 257 22.10 -10.02 -9.50
N THR A 258 22.52 -9.27 -10.52
CA THR A 258 23.79 -8.51 -10.52
C THR A 258 23.69 -7.33 -9.55
N LEU A 259 22.59 -6.58 -9.59
CA LEU A 259 22.35 -5.44 -8.70
C LEU A 259 22.24 -5.94 -7.24
N ASN A 260 21.54 -7.05 -7.02
CA ASN A 260 21.43 -7.66 -5.69
C ASN A 260 22.80 -8.02 -5.10
N ARG A 261 23.69 -8.63 -5.87
CA ARG A 261 25.05 -8.94 -5.43
C ARG A 261 25.87 -7.71 -5.09
N THR A 262 25.75 -6.65 -5.89
CA THR A 262 26.49 -5.41 -5.66
C THR A 262 26.02 -4.69 -4.40
N VAL A 263 24.73 -4.67 -4.17
CA VAL A 263 24.13 -3.98 -3.03
C VAL A 263 24.23 -4.78 -1.74
N SER A 264 24.15 -6.12 -1.79
CA SER A 264 24.31 -6.98 -0.61
C SER A 264 25.74 -7.02 -0.07
N SER A 265 26.73 -6.67 -0.87
CA SER A 265 28.13 -6.54 -0.46
C SER A 265 28.48 -5.19 0.18
N GLY A 266 27.53 -4.27 0.26
CA GLY A 266 27.73 -2.98 0.92
C GLY A 266 27.94 -3.10 2.42
N ILE A 267 28.62 -2.11 3.00
CA ILE A 267 29.12 -2.04 4.39
C ILE A 267 28.04 -2.29 5.46
N THR A 268 26.76 -2.19 5.12
CA THR A 268 25.65 -2.39 6.05
C THR A 268 25.04 -3.79 6.01
N GLY A 269 25.43 -4.67 5.09
CA GLY A 269 24.89 -6.04 4.97
C GLY A 269 23.37 -6.13 4.79
N ALA A 270 22.70 -5.00 4.64
CA ALA A 270 21.27 -4.94 4.41
C ALA A 270 20.98 -5.13 2.92
N SER A 271 20.63 -6.35 2.56
CA SER A 271 20.04 -6.59 1.25
C SER A 271 18.79 -5.71 1.08
N TYR A 272 18.70 -4.97 0.00
CA TYR A 272 17.49 -4.23 -0.37
C TYR A 272 16.29 -5.17 -0.58
N TYR A 273 16.52 -6.46 -0.71
CA TYR A 273 15.59 -7.48 -1.21
C TYR A 273 15.05 -8.46 -0.17
N THR A 274 15.38 -8.27 1.08
CA THR A 274 14.79 -9.05 2.15
C THR A 274 13.57 -8.33 2.69
N GLY A 275 12.49 -8.28 1.94
CA GLY A 275 11.28 -7.67 2.43
C GLY A 275 10.22 -7.49 1.35
N THR A 276 8.99 -7.49 1.80
CA THR A 276 7.82 -7.22 0.99
C THR A 276 7.62 -5.72 0.84
N PHE A 277 6.83 -5.32 -0.14
CA PHE A 277 6.31 -3.97 -0.25
C PHE A 277 5.17 -3.75 0.76
N SER A 278 5.17 -2.59 1.40
CA SER A 278 4.07 -2.15 2.27
C SER A 278 3.00 -1.38 1.53
N THR A 279 3.39 -0.67 0.48
CA THR A 279 2.51 0.14 -0.36
C THR A 279 2.94 -0.03 -1.81
N ILE A 280 1.97 -0.20 -2.69
CA ILE A 280 2.18 -0.21 -4.13
C ILE A 280 1.17 0.78 -4.73
N ALA A 281 1.65 1.69 -5.56
CA ALA A 281 0.83 2.67 -6.24
C ALA A 281 1.09 2.61 -7.75
N ARG A 282 0.01 2.65 -8.54
CA ARG A 282 0.03 2.65 -10.01
C ARG A 282 -0.53 3.98 -10.53
N ASN A 283 0.06 4.52 -11.60
CA ASN A 283 -0.49 5.66 -12.33
C ASN A 283 -1.18 5.22 -13.63
N ASP A 284 -1.80 6.18 -14.32
CA ASP A 284 -2.53 5.93 -15.57
C ASP A 284 -1.63 5.46 -16.74
N LYS A 285 -0.32 5.70 -16.65
CA LYS A 285 0.66 5.22 -17.63
C LYS A 285 1.08 3.76 -17.39
N GLY A 286 0.58 3.12 -16.32
CA GLY A 286 1.00 1.78 -15.90
C GLY A 286 2.35 1.75 -15.22
N GLU A 287 2.85 2.88 -14.73
CA GLU A 287 4.07 2.96 -13.94
C GLU A 287 3.75 2.70 -12.46
N TYR A 288 4.69 2.06 -11.78
CA TYR A 288 4.50 1.63 -10.38
C TYR A 288 5.53 2.24 -9.44
N LEU A 289 5.08 2.53 -8.23
CA LEU A 289 5.88 2.82 -7.06
C LEU A 289 5.68 1.69 -6.05
N GLY A 290 6.76 1.14 -5.52
CA GLY A 290 6.72 0.11 -4.48
C GLY A 290 7.53 0.54 -3.26
N LEU A 291 6.88 0.79 -2.13
CA LEU A 291 7.54 1.16 -0.88
C LEU A 291 7.97 -0.09 -0.12
N SER A 292 9.25 -0.20 0.25
CA SER A 292 9.73 -1.30 1.07
C SER A 292 9.01 -1.33 2.43
N SER A 293 8.74 -2.52 2.94
CA SER A 293 8.01 -2.73 4.21
C SER A 293 8.64 -2.04 5.43
N ARG A 294 9.93 -1.74 5.37
CA ARG A 294 10.65 -0.98 6.39
C ARG A 294 10.65 0.54 6.14
N GLY A 295 10.24 1.00 4.94
CA GLY A 295 10.26 2.42 4.55
C GLY A 295 11.67 3.00 4.39
N ASN A 296 12.68 2.16 4.14
CA ASN A 296 14.07 2.62 4.03
C ASN A 296 14.42 3.10 2.61
N PHE A 297 13.71 2.58 1.61
CA PHE A 297 13.84 2.89 0.20
C PHE A 297 12.52 2.58 -0.50
N TYR A 298 12.38 3.00 -1.72
CA TYR A 298 11.29 2.60 -2.59
C TYR A 298 11.82 2.13 -3.95
N MET A 299 10.96 1.57 -4.75
CA MET A 299 11.30 1.06 -6.06
C MET A 299 10.33 1.61 -7.10
N THR A 300 10.78 1.79 -8.32
CA THR A 300 10.00 2.23 -9.45
C THR A 300 10.03 1.19 -10.55
N TRP A 301 8.94 1.07 -11.29
CA TRP A 301 8.85 0.22 -12.46
C TRP A 301 8.00 0.89 -13.54
N ALA A 302 8.42 0.76 -14.81
CA ALA A 302 7.66 1.20 -15.97
C ALA A 302 7.45 0.04 -16.95
N PRO A 303 6.38 0.07 -17.76
CA PRO A 303 6.14 -0.92 -18.80
C PRO A 303 7.35 -1.11 -19.71
N GLY A 304 7.76 -2.38 -19.90
CA GLY A 304 8.92 -2.75 -20.70
C GLY A 304 10.23 -2.87 -19.92
N GLN A 305 10.28 -2.50 -18.65
CA GLN A 305 11.43 -2.77 -17.79
C GLN A 305 11.41 -4.23 -17.32
N ALA A 306 12.56 -4.91 -17.38
CA ALA A 306 12.68 -6.28 -16.88
C ALA A 306 12.68 -6.35 -15.34
N TYR A 307 13.10 -5.27 -14.66
CA TYR A 307 13.30 -5.22 -13.21
C TYR A 307 12.81 -3.91 -12.62
N TRP A 308 12.45 -3.95 -11.35
CA TRP A 308 12.25 -2.75 -10.55
C TRP A 308 13.57 -2.00 -10.35
N GLN A 309 13.50 -0.67 -10.34
CA GLN A 309 14.63 0.22 -10.11
C GLN A 309 14.60 0.75 -8.67
N PRO A 310 15.63 0.51 -7.85
CA PRO A 310 15.69 1.02 -6.50
C PRO A 310 15.90 2.53 -6.48
N ARG A 311 15.27 3.20 -5.52
CA ARG A 311 15.36 4.64 -5.26
C ARG A 311 15.58 4.90 -3.79
N ASN A 312 16.37 5.91 -3.49
CA ASN A 312 16.58 6.35 -2.13
C ASN A 312 15.38 7.20 -1.66
N ARG A 313 15.07 7.10 -0.38
CA ARG A 313 14.09 7.98 0.25
C ARG A 313 14.63 9.42 0.31
N THR A 314 13.72 10.38 0.26
CA THR A 314 14.03 11.81 0.25
C THR A 314 14.62 12.32 1.58
N SER A 315 14.24 11.73 2.70
CA SER A 315 14.66 12.19 4.03
C SER A 315 15.33 11.11 4.86
N ALA A 316 16.01 11.50 5.95
CA ALA A 316 16.57 10.55 6.91
C ALA A 316 15.50 9.73 7.65
N ARG A 317 14.24 10.19 7.67
CA ARG A 317 13.11 9.47 8.27
C ARG A 317 12.61 8.38 7.33
N ARG A 318 12.09 7.30 7.91
CA ARG A 318 11.48 6.22 7.14
C ARG A 318 10.19 6.70 6.48
N VAL A 319 9.99 6.32 5.24
CA VAL A 319 8.73 6.57 4.53
C VAL A 319 7.64 5.67 5.13
N GLN A 320 6.47 6.24 5.38
CA GLN A 320 5.28 5.57 5.90
C GLN A 320 4.36 5.09 4.78
N SER A 321 4.09 5.98 3.82
CA SER A 321 3.35 5.71 2.60
C SER A 321 3.80 6.66 1.49
N MET A 322 3.48 6.32 0.25
CA MET A 322 3.80 7.12 -0.93
C MET A 322 2.82 6.81 -2.07
N GLY A 323 2.76 7.69 -3.05
CA GLY A 323 1.91 7.50 -4.21
C GLY A 323 2.05 8.61 -5.24
N TRP A 324 1.12 8.60 -6.19
CA TRP A 324 1.07 9.55 -7.30
C TRP A 324 0.15 10.72 -7.00
N ARG A 325 0.53 11.92 -7.46
CA ARG A 325 -0.33 13.09 -7.51
C ARG A 325 -1.10 13.13 -8.85
N PRO A 326 -2.23 13.86 -8.93
CA PRO A 326 -2.98 14.01 -10.19
C PRO A 326 -2.19 14.65 -11.34
N ASP A 327 -1.19 15.48 -11.02
CA ASP A 327 -0.28 16.08 -12.01
C ASP A 327 0.81 15.12 -12.51
N GLY A 328 0.84 13.88 -12.00
CA GLY A 328 1.84 12.88 -12.30
C GLY A 328 3.11 12.98 -11.45
N GLY A 329 3.16 13.89 -10.49
CA GLY A 329 4.23 13.92 -9.48
C GLY A 329 4.04 12.86 -8.41
N ILE A 330 5.04 12.74 -7.53
CA ILE A 330 5.08 11.76 -6.45
C ILE A 330 4.96 12.48 -5.11
N TRP A 331 4.38 11.81 -4.14
CA TRP A 331 4.39 12.23 -2.76
C TRP A 331 4.93 11.13 -1.84
N GLU A 332 5.61 11.53 -0.79
CA GLU A 332 6.08 10.68 0.30
C GLU A 332 5.55 11.20 1.63
N LEU A 333 5.01 10.32 2.47
CA LEU A 333 4.75 10.54 3.88
C LEU A 333 5.80 9.83 4.72
N THR A 334 6.40 10.53 5.66
CA THR A 334 7.38 9.94 6.56
C THR A 334 6.80 9.65 7.94
N ARG A 335 7.37 8.69 8.65
CA ARG A 335 7.05 8.43 10.06
C ARG A 335 7.33 9.68 10.88
N GLY A 336 6.30 10.18 11.54
CA GLY A 336 6.33 11.45 12.25
C GLY A 336 5.71 12.63 11.48
N GLY A 337 5.10 12.37 10.31
CA GLY A 337 4.17 13.29 9.64
C GLY A 337 4.81 14.30 8.69
N GLY A 338 6.06 14.09 8.23
CA GLY A 338 6.62 14.90 7.14
C GLY A 338 5.99 14.52 5.80
N ILE A 339 5.56 15.50 5.02
CA ILE A 339 5.06 15.35 3.66
C ILE A 339 6.12 15.89 2.71
N TYR A 340 6.48 15.12 1.70
CA TYR A 340 7.41 15.50 0.64
C TYR A 340 6.71 15.36 -0.70
N LEU A 341 6.79 16.40 -1.53
CA LEU A 341 6.18 16.44 -2.87
C LEU A 341 7.31 16.58 -3.89
N SER A 342 7.35 15.70 -4.90
CA SER A 342 8.34 15.83 -5.98
C SER A 342 8.14 17.14 -6.73
N ASN A 343 9.24 17.78 -7.14
CA ASN A 343 9.19 18.97 -7.98
C ASN A 343 8.90 18.60 -9.43
N ASP A 344 9.32 17.40 -9.84
CA ASP A 344 9.13 16.84 -11.17
C ASP A 344 7.89 15.94 -11.24
N THR A 345 7.45 15.66 -12.46
CA THR A 345 6.38 14.72 -12.79
C THR A 345 6.95 13.48 -13.46
N GLY A 346 6.29 12.34 -13.29
CA GLY A 346 6.73 11.04 -13.80
C GLY A 346 7.60 10.27 -12.81
N LEU A 347 8.27 9.23 -13.31
CA LEU A 347 9.18 8.43 -12.49
C LEU A 347 10.40 9.25 -12.09
N PRO A 348 10.82 9.19 -10.82
CA PRO A 348 11.95 9.98 -10.35
C PRO A 348 13.26 9.49 -10.97
N GLU A 349 14.13 10.43 -11.32
CA GLU A 349 15.52 10.19 -11.64
C GLU A 349 16.37 10.12 -10.35
N GLU A 350 17.67 9.85 -10.46
CA GLU A 350 18.55 9.73 -9.28
C GLU A 350 18.62 11.04 -8.48
N ASP A 351 18.53 12.19 -9.16
CA ASP A 351 18.65 13.53 -8.58
C ASP A 351 17.29 14.27 -8.45
N SER A 352 16.17 13.53 -8.46
CA SER A 352 14.85 14.13 -8.30
C SER A 352 14.72 14.86 -6.96
N ASP A 353 14.35 16.12 -7.03
CA ASP A 353 14.15 16.98 -5.86
C ASP A 353 12.71 16.88 -5.32
N PHE A 354 12.62 16.92 -4.00
CA PHE A 354 11.35 16.97 -3.27
C PHE A 354 11.29 18.20 -2.37
N THR A 355 10.14 18.82 -2.33
CA THR A 355 9.88 19.92 -1.43
C THR A 355 9.12 19.43 -0.20
N GLU A 356 9.64 19.73 1.01
CA GLU A 356 8.94 19.44 2.26
C GLU A 356 7.76 20.38 2.45
N ALA A 357 6.57 19.81 2.56
CA ALA A 357 5.37 20.54 2.93
C ALA A 357 5.27 20.64 4.46
N ARG A 358 5.22 21.86 4.99
CA ARG A 358 5.13 22.07 6.44
C ARG A 358 3.71 21.87 6.93
N ILE A 359 3.52 20.84 7.75
CA ILE A 359 2.25 20.52 8.40
C ILE A 359 2.44 20.49 9.93
N GLY A 360 1.56 21.15 10.65
CA GLY A 360 1.57 21.16 12.12
C GLY A 360 0.84 19.95 12.70
N SER A 361 1.30 18.74 12.43
CA SER A 361 0.61 17.49 12.85
C SER A 361 0.70 17.19 14.36
N ARG A 362 1.48 17.94 15.13
CA ARG A 362 1.67 17.76 16.58
C ARG A 362 2.01 16.32 17.01
N GLY A 363 2.68 15.56 16.16
CA GLY A 363 3.09 14.18 16.46
C GLY A 363 2.04 13.12 16.19
N PHE A 364 0.85 13.45 15.72
CA PHE A 364 -0.08 12.47 15.19
C PHE A 364 0.50 11.93 13.87
N GLY A 365 0.67 10.60 13.79
CA GLY A 365 1.17 9.96 12.57
C GLY A 365 0.17 10.14 11.43
N LEU A 366 0.60 10.79 10.36
CA LEU A 366 -0.15 10.79 9.11
C LEU A 366 0.06 9.45 8.42
N LEU A 367 -0.99 8.91 7.80
CA LEU A 367 -1.00 7.55 7.24
C LEU A 367 -1.18 7.53 5.73
N ASP A 368 -1.94 8.48 5.18
CA ASP A 368 -2.20 8.55 3.75
C ASP A 368 -2.40 9.98 3.25
N LEU A 369 -2.21 10.17 1.95
CA LEU A 369 -2.42 11.41 1.22
C LEU A 369 -3.29 11.12 -0.01
N GLY A 370 -4.38 11.86 -0.17
CA GLY A 370 -5.29 11.77 -1.31
C GLY A 370 -5.58 13.14 -1.90
N PHE A 371 -6.11 13.11 -3.11
CA PHE A 371 -6.32 14.31 -3.92
C PHE A 371 -7.68 14.24 -4.60
N THR A 372 -8.32 15.40 -4.77
CA THR A 372 -9.37 15.48 -5.77
C THR A 372 -8.76 15.28 -7.17
N PRO A 373 -9.42 14.59 -8.12
CA PRO A 373 -8.89 14.36 -9.46
C PRO A 373 -8.47 15.64 -10.20
N SER A 374 -9.13 16.76 -9.94
CA SER A 374 -8.71 18.07 -10.47
C SER A 374 -7.41 18.61 -9.88
N GLY A 375 -6.86 17.99 -8.83
CA GLY A 375 -5.69 18.47 -8.11
C GLY A 375 -5.90 19.76 -7.31
N LYS A 376 -7.15 20.20 -7.14
CA LYS A 376 -7.46 21.45 -6.42
C LYS A 376 -7.32 21.33 -4.92
N THR A 377 -7.65 20.17 -4.37
CA THR A 377 -7.60 19.95 -2.93
C THR A 377 -6.82 18.70 -2.61
N PHE A 378 -5.88 18.84 -1.69
CA PHE A 378 -5.06 17.77 -1.13
C PHE A 378 -5.58 17.46 0.26
N TRP A 379 -5.62 16.18 0.60
CA TRP A 379 -6.08 15.69 1.89
C TRP A 379 -5.05 14.75 2.49
N THR A 380 -4.85 14.81 3.79
CA THR A 380 -4.06 13.82 4.52
C THR A 380 -4.77 13.40 5.78
N VAL A 381 -4.71 12.12 6.06
CA VAL A 381 -5.42 11.48 7.16
C VAL A 381 -4.45 10.70 8.04
N GLY A 382 -4.84 10.42 9.27
CA GLY A 382 -3.94 9.74 10.21
C GLY A 382 -4.59 9.27 11.49
N GLY A 383 -3.76 9.08 12.52
CA GLY A 383 -4.20 8.58 13.81
C GLY A 383 -5.17 9.51 14.52
N SER A 384 -6.07 8.91 15.32
CA SER A 384 -7.02 9.62 16.20
C SER A 384 -7.86 10.67 15.44
N GLY A 385 -8.47 10.27 14.34
CA GLY A 385 -9.37 11.14 13.55
C GLY A 385 -8.68 12.34 12.88
N SER A 386 -7.36 12.36 12.81
CA SER A 386 -6.64 13.50 12.25
C SER A 386 -6.87 13.63 10.74
N VAL A 387 -7.47 14.75 10.33
CA VAL A 387 -7.67 15.12 8.93
C VAL A 387 -7.13 16.52 8.70
N PHE A 388 -6.36 16.69 7.63
CA PHE A 388 -5.86 17.99 7.19
C PHE A 388 -6.11 18.15 5.69
N TYR A 389 -6.23 19.39 5.25
CA TYR A 389 -6.43 19.70 3.84
C TYR A 389 -5.59 20.90 3.40
N SER A 390 -5.30 20.95 2.12
CA SER A 390 -4.62 22.06 1.44
C SER A 390 -5.36 22.40 0.16
N THR A 391 -5.49 23.69 -0.14
CA THR A 391 -6.11 24.24 -1.36
C THR A 391 -5.14 25.04 -2.21
N ASP A 392 -3.85 24.97 -1.89
CA ASP A 392 -2.78 25.73 -2.55
C ASP A 392 -1.62 24.81 -3.03
N GLY A 393 -1.96 23.57 -3.41
CA GLY A 393 -0.98 22.60 -3.91
C GLY A 393 -0.05 22.03 -2.83
N GLY A 394 -0.53 21.91 -1.59
CA GLY A 394 0.25 21.33 -0.49
C GLY A 394 1.18 22.30 0.22
N LYS A 395 1.16 23.60 -0.11
CA LYS A 395 2.04 24.61 0.51
C LYS A 395 1.62 24.94 1.94
N LYS A 396 0.31 25.04 2.18
CA LYS A 396 -0.28 25.32 3.51
C LYS A 396 -1.34 24.28 3.81
N TRP A 397 -1.30 23.77 5.03
CA TRP A 397 -2.23 22.75 5.52
C TRP A 397 -3.07 23.30 6.66
N LYS A 398 -4.36 22.99 6.62
CA LYS A 398 -5.31 23.31 7.66
C LYS A 398 -5.86 22.01 8.25
N ARG A 399 -5.99 21.97 9.58
CA ARG A 399 -6.64 20.85 10.26
C ARG A 399 -8.15 21.01 10.18
N ASP A 400 -8.83 19.94 9.81
CA ASP A 400 -10.27 19.84 10.00
C ASP A 400 -10.54 19.39 11.44
N ARG A 401 -10.95 20.32 12.27
CA ARG A 401 -11.21 20.04 13.69
C ARG A 401 -12.54 19.32 13.91
N GLY A 402 -13.43 19.37 12.94
CA GLY A 402 -14.72 18.67 13.01
C GLY A 402 -14.59 17.16 13.06
N THR A 403 -13.42 16.60 12.68
CA THR A 403 -13.12 15.17 12.77
C THR A 403 -12.36 14.76 14.03
N ASP A 404 -12.03 15.71 14.93
CA ASP A 404 -11.23 15.43 16.13
C ASP A 404 -11.90 14.44 17.10
N ASN A 405 -13.24 14.29 17.03
CA ASN A 405 -14.01 13.35 17.84
C ASN A 405 -14.06 11.92 17.25
N VAL A 406 -13.48 11.70 16.06
CA VAL A 406 -13.41 10.37 15.44
C VAL A 406 -12.37 9.53 16.19
N ALA A 407 -12.83 8.56 16.97
CA ALA A 407 -11.96 7.70 17.79
C ALA A 407 -11.34 6.55 16.97
N ALA A 408 -10.81 6.85 15.78
CA ALA A 408 -10.26 5.87 14.87
C ALA A 408 -8.95 6.33 14.23
N ASN A 409 -8.15 5.36 13.77
CA ASN A 409 -7.06 5.62 12.84
C ASN A 409 -7.62 5.59 11.42
N LEU A 410 -7.37 6.64 10.68
CA LEU A 410 -7.80 6.84 9.30
C LEU A 410 -6.64 6.43 8.39
N TYR A 411 -6.81 5.31 7.66
CA TYR A 411 -5.73 4.67 6.92
C TYR A 411 -5.61 5.09 5.48
N THR A 412 -6.73 5.48 4.86
CA THR A 412 -6.78 5.77 3.42
C THR A 412 -7.74 6.91 3.16
N VAL A 413 -7.38 7.81 2.23
CA VAL A 413 -8.28 8.81 1.66
C VAL A 413 -8.29 8.71 0.14
N LYS A 414 -9.45 8.46 -0.44
CA LYS A 414 -9.62 8.18 -1.87
C LYS A 414 -10.77 9.00 -2.46
N PHE A 415 -10.54 9.61 -3.62
CA PHE A 415 -11.55 10.38 -4.35
C PHE A 415 -11.87 9.68 -5.67
N GLN A 416 -13.16 9.51 -5.94
CA GLN A 416 -13.67 9.02 -7.21
C GLN A 416 -13.82 10.18 -8.23
N ASN A 417 -14.25 11.31 -7.74
CA ASN A 417 -14.35 12.56 -8.47
C ASN A 417 -14.21 13.74 -7.49
N ASP A 418 -14.24 14.98 -7.96
CA ASP A 418 -14.04 16.17 -7.12
C ASP A 418 -15.11 16.37 -6.02
N ARG A 419 -16.23 15.67 -6.10
CA ARG A 419 -17.36 15.77 -5.16
C ARG A 419 -17.63 14.48 -4.38
N GLN A 420 -16.94 13.41 -4.72
CA GLN A 420 -17.14 12.11 -4.08
C GLN A 420 -15.79 11.56 -3.64
N GLY A 421 -15.60 11.54 -2.33
CA GLY A 421 -14.41 11.02 -1.68
C GLY A 421 -14.76 10.31 -0.39
N PHE A 422 -13.86 9.45 0.05
CA PHE A 422 -14.04 8.62 1.23
C PHE A 422 -12.75 8.55 2.03
N VAL A 423 -12.91 8.48 3.36
CA VAL A 423 -11.83 8.15 4.30
C VAL A 423 -12.17 6.85 4.99
N LEU A 424 -11.25 5.91 4.94
CA LEU A 424 -11.39 4.57 5.47
C LEU A 424 -10.56 4.41 6.74
N GLY A 425 -11.18 3.88 7.80
CA GLY A 425 -10.53 3.70 9.10
C GLY A 425 -10.70 2.29 9.69
N ASN A 426 -10.21 2.12 10.92
CA ASN A 426 -10.53 0.93 11.72
C ASN A 426 -11.91 1.06 12.38
N ASP A 427 -12.36 -0.04 12.95
CA ASP A 427 -13.66 -0.17 13.64
C ASP A 427 -14.86 0.23 12.76
N GLY A 428 -14.77 -0.02 11.44
CA GLY A 428 -15.82 0.28 10.50
C GLY A 428 -16.03 1.78 10.24
N VAL A 429 -15.09 2.64 10.63
CA VAL A 429 -15.22 4.09 10.40
C VAL A 429 -15.07 4.42 8.93
N LEU A 430 -16.13 4.94 8.34
CA LEU A 430 -16.19 5.48 6.98
C LEU A 430 -16.61 6.94 7.04
N LEU A 431 -15.78 7.84 6.50
CA LEU A 431 -16.16 9.22 6.29
C LEU A 431 -16.43 9.43 4.81
N ARG A 432 -17.56 10.09 4.49
CA ARG A 432 -17.94 10.48 3.12
C ARG A 432 -17.76 11.97 2.94
N TYR A 433 -17.18 12.37 1.81
CA TYR A 433 -16.99 13.78 1.47
C TYR A 433 -18.32 14.44 1.10
N ILE A 434 -18.62 15.55 1.76
CA ILE A 434 -19.81 16.40 1.55
C ILE A 434 -19.42 17.84 1.22
N GLY A 435 -18.11 18.12 1.11
CA GLY A 435 -17.60 19.46 0.83
C GLY A 435 -18.19 20.05 -0.45
N LYS A 436 -18.48 21.34 -0.39
CA LYS A 436 -19.09 22.10 -1.48
C LYS A 436 -18.04 22.72 -2.39
#